data_e9a21ea7223b039376fbbb8154fb5762
#
_entry.id   e9a21ea7223b039376fbbb8154fb5762
#
_cell.length_a   1.000
_cell.length_b   1.000
_cell.length_c   1.000
_cell.angle_alpha   90.00
_cell.angle_beta   90.00
_cell.angle_gamma   90.00
#
_symmetry.space_group_name_H-M   'P 1'
#
loop_
_entity.id
_entity.type
_entity.pdbx_description
1 polymer ?
#
loop_
_entity_poly.entity_id
_entity_poly.type
_entity_poly.pdbx_seq_one_letter_code
_entity_poly.pdbx_strand_id
1 'polypeptide(L)'
;VVLTGGPYSDQRHRHSYQEIDDFSLFGPVTRYSARVEDAAQLPEMLRQAFRSATSGCPGPAHLELAGHLGELENQIGDFELQIEAQHSRIPAWRPPADSKSIKKVVRLLNEAKRPVIIAGGGVRSSGAGQALQELAETLLIPVATSLNAKDVIRGDHPLNVGVPGWYCRKSANRTVLESDLVFF
;
A
#
# COMPACT_ATOMS: atom_id res chain seq x y z
N VAL A 1 -10.51 -1.22 -4.10
CA VAL A 1 -11.08 -1.44 -5.44
C VAL A 1 -12.15 -0.40 -5.69
N VAL A 2 -12.12 0.24 -6.86
CA VAL A 2 -13.10 1.24 -7.32
C VAL A 2 -13.90 0.60 -8.45
N LEU A 3 -15.21 0.75 -8.40
CA LEU A 3 -16.11 0.34 -9.47
C LEU A 3 -16.75 1.60 -10.07
N THR A 4 -16.73 1.73 -11.40
CA THR A 4 -17.41 2.81 -12.13
C THR A 4 -18.38 2.23 -13.16
N GLY A 5 -19.44 2.96 -13.49
CA GLY A 5 -20.25 2.69 -14.67
C GLY A 5 -19.61 3.37 -15.89
N GLY A 6 -19.69 2.74 -17.04
CA GLY A 6 -19.22 3.28 -18.32
C GLY A 6 -20.32 3.26 -19.39
N PRO A 7 -20.06 3.80 -20.57
CA PRO A 7 -21.03 3.74 -21.67
C PRO A 7 -21.26 2.29 -22.09
N TYR A 8 -22.44 2.01 -22.63
CA TYR A 8 -22.70 0.75 -23.33
C TYR A 8 -21.72 0.58 -24.50
N SER A 9 -21.38 -0.66 -24.84
CA SER A 9 -20.39 -0.95 -25.88
C SER A 9 -20.77 -0.33 -27.24
N ASP A 10 -22.04 -0.32 -27.58
CA ASP A 10 -22.57 0.24 -28.81
C ASP A 10 -22.69 1.79 -28.80
N GLN A 11 -22.54 2.41 -27.64
CA GLN A 11 -22.65 3.87 -27.46
C GLN A 11 -21.30 4.57 -27.34
N ARG A 12 -20.21 3.83 -27.27
CA ARG A 12 -18.86 4.41 -27.17
C ARG A 12 -18.53 5.26 -28.38
N HIS A 13 -17.84 6.37 -28.11
CA HIS A 13 -17.42 7.35 -29.13
C HIS A 13 -18.58 8.07 -29.82
N ARG A 14 -19.76 8.04 -29.21
CA ARG A 14 -20.96 8.73 -29.70
C ARG A 14 -21.31 9.99 -28.91
N HIS A 15 -20.45 10.38 -27.96
CA HIS A 15 -20.70 11.52 -27.07
C HIS A 15 -22.01 11.36 -26.27
N SER A 16 -22.29 10.15 -25.81
CA SER A 16 -23.44 9.86 -24.98
C SER A 16 -23.33 10.55 -23.63
N TYR A 17 -24.45 10.64 -22.92
CA TYR A 17 -24.51 11.27 -21.60
C TYR A 17 -23.51 10.62 -20.62
N GLN A 18 -22.69 11.45 -19.97
CA GLN A 18 -21.63 11.04 -19.04
C GLN A 18 -20.52 10.15 -19.64
N GLU A 19 -20.40 10.09 -20.94
CA GLU A 19 -19.30 9.36 -21.57
C GLU A 19 -17.97 10.06 -21.31
N ILE A 20 -17.06 9.38 -20.64
CA ILE A 20 -15.67 9.78 -20.43
C ILE A 20 -14.74 8.59 -20.68
N ASP A 21 -13.47 8.86 -20.94
CA ASP A 21 -12.45 7.82 -21.02
C ASP A 21 -11.86 7.53 -19.62
N ASP A 22 -12.55 6.69 -18.89
CA ASP A 22 -12.16 6.29 -17.52
C ASP A 22 -10.77 5.67 -17.48
N PHE A 23 -10.38 4.93 -18.51
CA PHE A 23 -9.06 4.29 -18.55
C PHE A 23 -7.92 5.30 -18.54
N SER A 24 -8.05 6.38 -19.27
CA SER A 24 -7.05 7.46 -19.28
C SER A 24 -6.94 8.14 -17.91
N LEU A 25 -8.05 8.20 -17.17
CA LEU A 25 -8.07 8.78 -15.82
C LEU A 25 -7.51 7.83 -14.75
N PHE A 26 -7.93 6.58 -14.77
CA PHE A 26 -7.56 5.60 -13.73
C PHE A 26 -6.24 4.87 -13.99
N GLY A 27 -5.83 4.71 -15.25
CA GLY A 27 -4.60 4.01 -15.61
C GLY A 27 -3.36 4.49 -14.84
N PRO A 28 -3.04 5.81 -14.81
CA PRO A 28 -1.84 6.33 -14.15
C PRO A 28 -1.85 6.20 -12.62
N VAL A 29 -3.03 6.07 -12.00
CA VAL A 29 -3.18 6.10 -10.53
C VAL A 29 -3.58 4.75 -9.94
N THR A 30 -3.73 3.72 -10.77
CA THR A 30 -4.11 2.37 -10.33
C THR A 30 -3.06 1.33 -10.68
N ARG A 31 -3.05 0.22 -9.95
CA ARG A 31 -2.19 -0.94 -10.23
C ARG A 31 -2.83 -1.93 -11.22
N TYR A 32 -4.13 -1.85 -11.33
CA TYR A 32 -4.94 -2.66 -12.23
C TYR A 32 -6.15 -1.86 -12.64
N SER A 33 -6.39 -1.76 -13.91
CA SER A 33 -7.59 -1.13 -14.48
C SER A 33 -8.10 -2.04 -15.60
N ALA A 34 -9.38 -2.39 -15.54
CA ALA A 34 -9.99 -3.25 -16.53
C ALA A 34 -11.47 -2.91 -16.72
N ARG A 35 -12.00 -3.29 -17.86
CA ARG A 35 -13.41 -3.14 -18.20
C ARG A 35 -14.09 -4.51 -18.16
N VAL A 36 -15.20 -4.57 -17.48
CA VAL A 36 -16.08 -5.74 -17.41
C VAL A 36 -17.17 -5.54 -18.44
N GLU A 37 -17.15 -6.33 -19.49
CA GLU A 37 -18.16 -6.27 -20.57
C GLU A 37 -19.19 -7.38 -20.45
N ASP A 38 -18.82 -8.49 -19.79
CA ASP A 38 -19.66 -9.64 -19.56
C ASP A 38 -19.76 -9.94 -18.07
N ALA A 39 -20.98 -10.11 -17.56
CA ALA A 39 -21.25 -10.43 -16.16
C ALA A 39 -20.51 -11.67 -15.69
N ALA A 40 -20.33 -12.68 -16.55
CA ALA A 40 -19.61 -13.90 -16.24
C ALA A 40 -18.12 -13.66 -15.90
N GLN A 41 -17.51 -12.56 -16.40
CA GLN A 41 -16.12 -12.19 -16.13
C GLN A 41 -15.94 -11.51 -14.77
N LEU A 42 -16.99 -10.89 -14.23
CA LEU A 42 -16.91 -10.06 -13.02
C LEU A 42 -16.27 -10.78 -11.83
N PRO A 43 -16.61 -12.04 -11.49
CA PRO A 43 -16.03 -12.73 -10.34
C PRO A 43 -14.49 -12.85 -10.44
N GLU A 44 -13.98 -13.22 -11.62
CA GLU A 44 -12.51 -13.35 -11.81
C GLU A 44 -11.82 -12.00 -11.84
N MET A 45 -12.37 -11.02 -12.55
CA MET A 45 -11.80 -9.68 -12.63
C MET A 45 -11.79 -8.99 -11.26
N LEU A 46 -12.81 -9.24 -10.43
CA LEU A 46 -12.86 -8.75 -9.07
C LEU A 46 -11.76 -9.40 -8.20
N ARG A 47 -11.56 -10.72 -8.32
CA ARG A 47 -10.43 -11.40 -7.65
C ARG A 47 -9.09 -10.82 -8.07
N GLN A 48 -8.88 -10.59 -9.37
CA GLN A 48 -7.64 -9.96 -9.86
C GLN A 48 -7.46 -8.53 -9.34
N ALA A 49 -8.53 -7.76 -9.27
CA ALA A 49 -8.50 -6.40 -8.72
C ALA A 49 -8.05 -6.41 -7.24
N PHE A 50 -8.61 -7.29 -6.42
CA PHE A 50 -8.21 -7.42 -5.01
C PHE A 50 -6.79 -7.96 -4.85
N ARG A 51 -6.37 -8.97 -5.63
CA ARG A 51 -4.99 -9.45 -5.65
C ARG A 51 -4.02 -8.33 -5.99
N SER A 52 -4.30 -7.57 -7.04
CA SER A 52 -3.44 -6.45 -7.47
C SER A 52 -3.40 -5.32 -6.44
N ALA A 53 -4.54 -5.01 -5.81
CA ALA A 53 -4.62 -3.94 -4.81
C ALA A 53 -3.86 -4.26 -3.52
N THR A 54 -3.75 -5.55 -3.15
CA THR A 54 -3.24 -5.98 -1.84
C THR A 54 -1.86 -6.62 -1.86
N SER A 55 -1.33 -6.96 -3.06
CA SER A 55 -0.04 -7.64 -3.22
C SER A 55 1.11 -6.67 -3.45
N GLY A 56 2.30 -7.05 -3.00
CA GLY A 56 3.50 -6.22 -3.14
C GLY A 56 3.36 -4.88 -2.42
N CYS A 57 3.63 -3.78 -3.12
CA CYS A 57 3.29 -2.45 -2.63
C CYS A 57 1.79 -2.21 -2.89
N PRO A 58 0.94 -2.17 -1.86
CA PRO A 58 -0.50 -2.04 -2.05
C PRO A 58 -0.89 -0.75 -2.78
N GLY A 59 -1.98 -0.80 -3.54
CA GLY A 59 -2.44 0.36 -4.30
C GLY A 59 -3.86 0.15 -4.85
N PRO A 60 -4.48 1.18 -5.43
CA PRO A 60 -5.84 1.08 -5.94
C PRO A 60 -5.94 0.20 -7.18
N ALA A 61 -7.10 -0.41 -7.36
CA ALA A 61 -7.51 -1.10 -8.58
C ALA A 61 -8.88 -0.58 -9.03
N HIS A 62 -9.12 -0.57 -10.32
CA HIS A 62 -10.31 -0.04 -10.94
C HIS A 62 -10.95 -1.05 -11.87
N LEU A 63 -12.28 -1.16 -11.80
CA LEU A 63 -13.09 -1.89 -12.75
C LEU A 63 -14.20 -0.98 -13.28
N GLU A 64 -14.25 -0.80 -14.58
CA GLU A 64 -15.37 -0.16 -15.27
C GLU A 64 -16.38 -1.23 -15.66
N LEU A 65 -17.64 -1.06 -15.25
CA LEU A 65 -18.74 -1.92 -15.62
C LEU A 65 -19.47 -1.27 -16.80
N ALA A 66 -19.74 -2.01 -17.87
CA ALA A 66 -20.52 -1.51 -18.98
C ALA A 66 -21.93 -1.11 -18.56
N GLY A 67 -22.46 -0.01 -19.12
CA GLY A 67 -23.72 0.59 -18.71
C GLY A 67 -23.58 1.72 -17.69
N HIS A 68 -24.37 2.78 -17.84
CA HIS A 68 -24.25 4.02 -17.06
C HIS A 68 -24.39 3.83 -15.53
N LEU A 69 -25.15 2.81 -15.12
CA LEU A 69 -25.29 2.43 -13.72
C LEU A 69 -24.52 1.12 -13.39
N GLY A 70 -23.69 0.63 -14.31
CA GLY A 70 -22.97 -0.62 -14.16
C GLY A 70 -23.86 -1.85 -14.38
N GLU A 71 -24.89 -1.74 -15.25
CA GLU A 71 -25.85 -2.79 -15.49
C GLU A 71 -25.29 -3.97 -16.33
N LEU A 72 -24.04 -3.87 -16.78
CA LEU A 72 -23.43 -4.86 -17.69
C LEU A 72 -24.32 -5.18 -18.92
N GLU A 73 -24.81 -4.12 -19.55
CA GLU A 73 -25.70 -4.21 -20.70
C GLU A 73 -26.99 -5.01 -20.44
N ASN A 74 -27.56 -4.82 -19.26
CA ASN A 74 -28.77 -5.53 -18.78
C ASN A 74 -28.60 -7.05 -18.66
N GLN A 75 -27.38 -7.53 -18.53
CA GLN A 75 -27.14 -8.94 -18.20
C GLN A 75 -27.55 -9.20 -16.75
N ILE A 76 -28.33 -10.26 -16.56
CA ILE A 76 -28.73 -10.75 -15.24
C ILE A 76 -28.06 -12.09 -15.05
N GLY A 77 -27.37 -12.26 -13.93
CA GLY A 77 -26.74 -13.52 -13.58
C GLY A 77 -26.57 -13.66 -12.07
N ASP A 78 -26.83 -14.86 -11.58
CA ASP A 78 -26.45 -15.23 -10.23
C ASP A 78 -25.02 -15.76 -10.26
N PHE A 79 -24.13 -15.09 -9.51
CA PHE A 79 -22.75 -15.54 -9.35
C PHE A 79 -22.28 -15.30 -7.91
N GLU A 80 -21.45 -16.19 -7.45
CA GLU A 80 -20.85 -16.09 -6.13
C GLU A 80 -19.56 -15.28 -6.21
N LEU A 81 -19.51 -14.14 -5.51
CA LEU A 81 -18.32 -13.32 -5.39
C LEU A 81 -17.49 -13.82 -4.22
N GLN A 82 -16.46 -14.60 -4.53
CA GLN A 82 -15.51 -15.06 -3.52
C GLN A 82 -14.19 -14.33 -3.67
N ILE A 83 -13.81 -13.59 -2.63
CA ILE A 83 -12.48 -12.99 -2.51
C ILE A 83 -11.67 -13.88 -1.57
N GLU A 84 -10.47 -14.22 -2.01
CA GLU A 84 -9.54 -15.00 -1.20
C GLU A 84 -9.24 -14.29 0.12
N ALA A 85 -9.35 -15.00 1.24
CA ALA A 85 -9.27 -14.44 2.59
C ALA A 85 -7.99 -13.61 2.84
N GLN A 86 -6.85 -14.02 2.26
CA GLN A 86 -5.60 -13.27 2.37
C GLN A 86 -5.68 -11.89 1.71
N HIS A 87 -6.50 -11.71 0.66
CA HIS A 87 -6.67 -10.44 -0.05
C HIS A 87 -7.73 -9.52 0.56
N SER A 88 -8.37 -9.93 1.67
CA SER A 88 -9.24 -9.06 2.47
C SER A 88 -8.46 -8.12 3.41
N ARG A 89 -7.14 -8.25 3.47
CA ARG A 89 -6.24 -7.45 4.32
C ARG A 89 -5.04 -6.90 3.57
N ILE A 90 -4.43 -5.87 4.11
CA ILE A 90 -3.21 -5.25 3.59
C ILE A 90 -2.10 -5.34 4.65
N PRO A 91 -0.92 -5.87 4.29
CA PRO A 91 -0.61 -6.58 3.06
C PRO A 91 -1.23 -7.99 3.06
N ALA A 92 -1.52 -8.53 1.88
CA ALA A 92 -2.02 -9.89 1.74
C ALA A 92 -1.01 -10.93 2.24
N TRP A 93 0.27 -10.68 2.01
CA TRP A 93 1.37 -11.57 2.36
C TRP A 93 2.38 -10.89 3.27
N ARG A 94 2.85 -11.64 4.28
CA ARG A 94 3.93 -11.23 5.19
C ARG A 94 5.02 -12.30 5.17
N PRO A 95 5.87 -12.35 4.12
CA PRO A 95 6.93 -13.34 4.06
C PRO A 95 7.92 -13.09 5.20
N PRO A 96 8.40 -14.15 5.88
CA PRO A 96 9.43 -14.01 6.89
C PRO A 96 10.74 -13.55 6.26
N ALA A 97 11.53 -12.78 7.00
CA ALA A 97 12.88 -12.43 6.58
C ALA A 97 13.82 -13.65 6.67
N ASP A 98 14.83 -13.67 5.81
CA ASP A 98 15.86 -14.72 5.85
C ASP A 98 16.65 -14.68 7.17
N SER A 99 16.81 -15.86 7.80
CA SER A 99 17.47 -15.99 9.11
C SER A 99 18.93 -15.52 9.11
N LYS A 100 19.67 -15.66 8.01
CA LYS A 100 21.05 -15.17 7.91
C LYS A 100 21.09 -13.66 7.87
N SER A 101 20.15 -13.04 7.13
CA SER A 101 19.99 -11.60 7.07
C SER A 101 19.60 -11.01 8.42
N ILE A 102 18.69 -11.66 9.16
CA ILE A 102 18.33 -11.24 10.53
C ILE A 102 19.57 -11.25 11.42
N LYS A 103 20.34 -12.34 11.45
CA LYS A 103 21.57 -12.43 12.26
C LYS A 103 22.57 -11.33 11.91
N LYS A 104 22.71 -11.01 10.62
CA LYS A 104 23.59 -9.94 10.14
C LYS A 104 23.11 -8.58 10.65
N VAL A 105 21.81 -8.28 10.55
CA VAL A 105 21.23 -7.01 11.03
C VAL A 105 21.43 -6.87 12.54
N VAL A 106 21.11 -7.91 13.31
CA VAL A 106 21.32 -7.90 14.78
C VAL A 106 22.78 -7.61 15.14
N ARG A 107 23.73 -8.26 14.45
CA ARG A 107 25.16 -7.99 14.67
C ARG A 107 25.52 -6.54 14.39
N LEU A 108 25.10 -6.00 13.24
CA LEU A 108 25.38 -4.61 12.85
C LEU A 108 24.80 -3.61 13.82
N LEU A 109 23.55 -3.82 14.28
CA LEU A 109 22.92 -2.96 15.28
C LEU A 109 23.66 -2.97 16.63
N ASN A 110 24.18 -4.13 17.06
CA ASN A 110 24.95 -4.23 18.29
C ASN A 110 26.36 -3.64 18.19
N GLU A 111 26.97 -3.64 17.00
CA GLU A 111 28.32 -3.09 16.75
C GLU A 111 28.31 -1.58 16.53
N ALA A 112 27.17 -1.02 16.06
CA ALA A 112 27.04 0.40 15.78
C ALA A 112 27.08 1.25 17.07
N LYS A 113 27.73 2.42 16.99
CA LYS A 113 27.83 3.38 18.10
C LYS A 113 26.72 4.40 18.08
N ARG A 114 26.21 4.73 16.90
CA ARG A 114 25.16 5.73 16.69
C ARG A 114 24.17 5.23 15.62
N PRO A 115 23.49 4.11 15.85
CA PRO A 115 22.50 3.62 14.91
C PRO A 115 21.27 4.52 14.90
N VAL A 116 20.57 4.54 13.76
CA VAL A 116 19.24 5.16 13.60
C VAL A 116 18.33 4.23 12.81
N ILE A 117 17.07 4.14 13.21
CA ILE A 117 16.04 3.44 12.43
C ILE A 117 15.28 4.47 11.60
N ILE A 118 15.08 4.20 10.31
CA ILE A 118 14.15 4.97 9.45
C ILE A 118 12.96 4.09 9.10
N ALA A 119 11.83 4.32 9.78
CA ALA A 119 10.62 3.54 9.58
C ALA A 119 9.81 4.07 8.39
N GLY A 120 9.59 3.23 7.40
CA GLY A 120 8.79 3.51 6.21
C GLY A 120 7.37 3.00 6.27
N GLY A 121 6.59 3.23 5.18
CA GLY A 121 5.20 2.80 5.05
C GLY A 121 5.00 1.29 5.19
N GLY A 122 6.04 0.48 4.97
CA GLY A 122 6.02 -0.97 5.19
C GLY A 122 5.77 -1.35 6.66
N VAL A 123 6.34 -0.62 7.61
CA VAL A 123 6.11 -0.82 9.06
C VAL A 123 4.63 -0.59 9.39
N ARG A 124 4.05 0.48 8.86
CA ARG A 124 2.64 0.80 9.04
C ARG A 124 1.74 -0.27 8.43
N SER A 125 1.93 -0.60 7.17
CA SER A 125 1.07 -1.55 6.45
C SER A 125 1.16 -2.98 7.00
N SER A 126 2.33 -3.37 7.53
CA SER A 126 2.51 -4.66 8.19
C SER A 126 2.00 -4.69 9.65
N GLY A 127 1.59 -3.55 10.22
CA GLY A 127 1.18 -3.46 11.61
C GLY A 127 2.34 -3.68 12.60
N ALA A 128 3.58 -3.39 12.19
CA ALA A 128 4.79 -3.65 12.98
C ALA A 128 5.20 -2.49 13.90
N GLY A 129 4.31 -1.52 14.15
CA GLY A 129 4.62 -0.35 14.98
C GLY A 129 5.04 -0.71 16.40
N GLN A 130 4.34 -1.65 17.04
CA GLN A 130 4.68 -2.12 18.38
C GLN A 130 6.06 -2.81 18.39
N ALA A 131 6.34 -3.69 17.45
CA ALA A 131 7.64 -4.37 17.36
C ALA A 131 8.79 -3.38 17.07
N LEU A 132 8.53 -2.33 16.28
CA LEU A 132 9.48 -1.23 16.08
C LEU A 132 9.77 -0.50 17.39
N GLN A 133 8.74 -0.16 18.15
CA GLN A 133 8.90 0.54 19.41
C GLN A 133 9.68 -0.33 20.42
N GLU A 134 9.33 -1.59 20.58
CA GLU A 134 10.03 -2.54 21.45
C GLU A 134 11.53 -2.68 21.07
N LEU A 135 11.84 -2.76 19.77
CA LEU A 135 13.22 -2.80 19.29
C LEU A 135 13.97 -1.52 19.64
N ALA A 136 13.36 -0.36 19.36
CA ALA A 136 13.95 0.94 19.60
C ALA A 136 14.22 1.17 21.10
N GLU A 137 13.28 0.81 21.96
CA GLU A 137 13.40 0.92 23.43
C GLU A 137 14.46 -0.04 23.98
N THR A 138 14.49 -1.28 23.49
CA THR A 138 15.46 -2.30 23.95
C THR A 138 16.90 -1.90 23.65
N LEU A 139 17.15 -1.33 22.48
CA LEU A 139 18.48 -0.94 22.05
C LEU A 139 18.77 0.56 22.19
N LEU A 140 17.82 1.33 22.69
CA LEU A 140 17.89 2.80 22.82
C LEU A 140 18.24 3.52 21.51
N ILE A 141 17.66 3.03 20.39
CA ILE A 141 17.94 3.54 19.06
C ILE A 141 16.89 4.60 18.68
N PRO A 142 17.31 5.81 18.25
CA PRO A 142 16.37 6.82 17.74
C PRO A 142 15.66 6.34 16.47
N VAL A 143 14.38 6.72 16.36
CA VAL A 143 13.51 6.38 15.23
C VAL A 143 13.15 7.64 14.47
N ALA A 144 13.54 7.68 13.22
CA ALA A 144 13.03 8.61 12.23
C ALA A 144 11.90 7.93 11.42
N THR A 145 10.92 8.68 10.94
CA THR A 145 9.80 8.13 10.17
C THR A 145 9.67 8.81 8.82
N SER A 146 9.27 8.06 7.80
CA SER A 146 8.80 8.69 6.56
C SER A 146 7.44 9.38 6.79
N LEU A 147 7.03 10.25 5.88
CA LEU A 147 5.71 10.89 5.95
C LEU A 147 4.57 9.87 6.00
N ASN A 148 4.69 8.76 5.27
CA ASN A 148 3.69 7.69 5.21
C ASN A 148 3.68 6.77 6.44
N ALA A 149 4.65 6.92 7.34
CA ALA A 149 4.79 6.12 8.56
C ALA A 149 4.84 6.98 9.83
N LYS A 150 4.35 8.22 9.75
CA LYS A 150 4.45 9.18 10.86
C LYS A 150 3.73 8.73 12.13
N ASP A 151 2.78 7.83 12.01
CA ASP A 151 1.93 7.29 13.06
C ASP A 151 2.43 5.95 13.66
N VAL A 152 3.55 5.38 13.16
CA VAL A 152 4.06 4.09 13.67
C VAL A 152 4.74 4.17 15.03
N ILE A 153 5.09 5.37 15.46
CA ILE A 153 5.60 5.67 16.81
C ILE A 153 4.98 7.00 17.27
N ARG A 154 4.62 7.10 18.53
CA ARG A 154 3.98 8.31 19.06
C ARG A 154 4.86 9.54 18.89
N GLY A 155 4.24 10.70 18.61
CA GLY A 155 4.95 11.96 18.39
C GLY A 155 5.69 12.50 19.63
N ASP A 156 5.26 12.10 20.82
CA ASP A 156 5.84 12.44 22.12
C ASP A 156 6.82 11.38 22.66
N HIS A 157 7.05 10.30 21.90
CA HIS A 157 7.97 9.24 22.31
C HIS A 157 9.43 9.76 22.36
N PRO A 158 10.19 9.50 23.45
CA PRO A 158 11.54 10.05 23.62
C PRO A 158 12.53 9.69 22.50
N LEU A 159 12.36 8.54 21.87
CA LEU A 159 13.20 8.10 20.75
C LEU A 159 12.69 8.56 19.39
N ASN A 160 11.54 9.22 19.29
CA ASN A 160 11.02 9.74 18.04
C ASN A 160 11.72 11.06 17.66
N VAL A 161 12.60 11.01 16.68
CA VAL A 161 13.31 12.20 16.18
C VAL A 161 12.57 12.94 15.07
N GLY A 162 11.47 12.37 14.56
CA GLY A 162 10.60 12.97 13.53
C GLY A 162 10.95 12.52 12.12
N VAL A 163 10.51 13.32 11.14
CA VAL A 163 10.67 13.02 9.71
C VAL A 163 11.96 13.64 9.19
N PRO A 164 12.88 12.90 8.53
CA PRO A 164 14.05 13.45 7.87
C PRO A 164 13.70 13.94 6.44
N GLY A 165 14.50 14.81 5.86
CA GLY A 165 14.39 15.32 4.49
C GLY A 165 14.08 16.82 4.40
N TRP A 166 13.48 17.29 3.31
CA TRP A 166 13.23 18.71 3.05
C TRP A 166 12.13 19.33 3.94
N TYR A 167 11.03 18.60 4.16
CA TYR A 167 9.88 19.04 4.97
C TYR A 167 9.93 18.43 6.38
N CYS A 168 11.00 18.68 7.13
CA CYS A 168 11.37 17.83 8.23
C CYS A 168 11.81 18.58 9.48
N ARG A 169 12.02 17.80 10.56
CA ARG A 169 12.63 18.30 11.78
C ARG A 169 14.16 18.32 11.66
N LYS A 170 14.78 19.41 12.12
CA LYS A 170 16.24 19.49 12.20
C LYS A 170 16.86 18.36 13.03
N SER A 171 16.18 17.94 14.10
CA SER A 171 16.56 16.79 14.93
C SER A 171 16.69 15.51 14.11
N ALA A 172 15.70 15.18 13.28
CA ALA A 172 15.74 13.98 12.44
C ALA A 172 16.92 14.02 11.45
N ASN A 173 17.10 15.14 10.74
CA ASN A 173 18.22 15.29 9.81
C ASN A 173 19.57 15.16 10.52
N ARG A 174 19.72 15.82 11.66
CA ARG A 174 20.96 15.74 12.43
C ARG A 174 21.26 14.33 12.88
N THR A 175 20.26 13.63 13.44
CA THR A 175 20.41 12.24 13.88
C THR A 175 20.84 11.32 12.74
N VAL A 176 20.23 11.45 11.55
CA VAL A 176 20.60 10.65 10.38
C VAL A 176 22.01 10.99 9.87
N LEU A 177 22.37 12.27 9.82
CA LEU A 177 23.69 12.68 9.36
C LEU A 177 24.83 12.27 10.29
N GLU A 178 24.58 12.23 11.60
CA GLU A 178 25.56 11.84 12.62
C GLU A 178 25.61 10.33 12.87
N SER A 179 24.70 9.55 12.26
CA SER A 179 24.63 8.09 12.43
C SER A 179 25.77 7.38 11.71
N ASP A 180 26.23 6.26 12.30
CA ASP A 180 27.19 5.34 11.69
C ASP A 180 26.51 4.11 11.08
N LEU A 181 25.23 3.91 11.36
CA LEU A 181 24.38 2.86 10.79
C LEU A 181 22.96 3.36 10.62
N VAL A 182 22.41 3.19 9.44
CA VAL A 182 20.99 3.41 9.14
C VAL A 182 20.33 2.07 8.90
N PHE A 183 19.37 1.71 9.75
CA PHE A 183 18.49 0.56 9.54
C PHE A 183 17.19 1.06 8.90
N PHE A 184 17.04 0.72 7.62
CA PHE A 184 15.94 1.18 6.78
C PHE A 184 15.03 0.02 6.36
#